data_98177559f8a58472817cfd7dbf515ebe
#
_entry.id   98177559f8a58472817cfd7dbf515ebe
#
_cell.length_a   1.000
_cell.length_b   1.000
_cell.length_c   1.000
_cell.angle_alpha   90.00
_cell.angle_beta   90.00
_cell.angle_gamma   90.00
#
_symmetry.space_group_name_H-M   'P 1'
#
loop_
_entity.id
_entity.type
_entity.pdbx_description
1 polymer ?
#
loop_
_entity_poly.entity_id
_entity_poly.type
_entity_poly.pdbx_seq_one_letter_code
_entity_poly.pdbx_strand_id
1 'polypeptide(L)'
;LAKLANNAGITDAERSFLRRAVGAIKFQDPFLWDYIRNHVMPATFRRVFDRWLENGRISRSRRDQEILRRVLFTTAPLSRVMMRHTRELLEIYRENGQLKQNLARRHVMPLEKIIFSPAERRIYDQLDEYCKGLNEQMSANASARARNTMQFFLSFLRLRFASSLYAIQQTLKRRLERVEATLAYQQSAASRVEEDLFLDDLLEGDSDEDLPDADMLLKDRNTNDLKWEREKLQRLLQDLEQLRDRPSKMKTLLRILDKRKQDGRIQQTVIFTRFFDTLSDIVKQLRTVNQHMRIGTYSGRGASYYDPEIGRMRDVDREEVKSLFLRGEIDVLVCTDAAAEGLNLQTADTLINFDLGWNPMKIEQRIGRIDRIGQRHDDIYVINLCYTGSAEEKVYGRLLERLQAANLVVGTQQISLLPVTSDDFRQLAEGTLSVEELSERAMQQLREQRERTRSMEIPATELYDIYLRMASDPRQPQAPIDRMSIWQALTESEYLRGLGCEFHTEDEAVFCIRGVNGIPDGTLFTVSPEVYEVGIPDSGRRVHFASYGDPLFDALLDHMTQFELPGCIRRLEVPAGQDERLSLVGYAVACRTASGAVDVRLVTSWRDLD
;
A
#
# COMPACT_ATOMS: atom_id res chain seq x y z
N LEU A 1 -27.01 2.09 -10.54
CA LEU A 1 -27.01 1.09 -9.45
C LEU A 1 -27.52 1.69 -8.14
N ALA A 2 -26.94 2.81 -7.65
CA ALA A 2 -27.36 3.44 -6.40
C ALA A 2 -28.85 3.84 -6.38
N LYS A 3 -29.38 4.40 -7.48
CA LYS A 3 -30.81 4.72 -7.62
C LYS A 3 -31.69 3.49 -7.52
N LEU A 4 -31.30 2.39 -8.19
CA LEU A 4 -32.03 1.12 -8.14
C LEU A 4 -31.94 0.46 -6.75
N ALA A 5 -30.79 0.57 -6.08
CA ALA A 5 -30.62 0.10 -4.71
C ALA A 5 -31.57 0.82 -3.73
N ASN A 6 -31.86 2.10 -3.98
CA ASN A 6 -32.71 2.94 -3.16
C ASN A 6 -34.18 3.01 -3.64
N ASN A 7 -34.61 2.09 -4.52
CA ASN A 7 -35.94 2.12 -5.12
C ASN A 7 -36.31 3.41 -5.89
N ALA A 8 -35.30 4.21 -6.27
CA ALA A 8 -35.51 5.39 -7.08
C ALA A 8 -35.73 5.00 -8.55
N GLY A 9 -36.66 5.68 -9.21
CA GLY A 9 -36.90 5.49 -10.64
C GLY A 9 -35.65 5.83 -11.47
N ILE A 10 -35.46 5.12 -12.58
CA ILE A 10 -34.44 5.44 -13.58
C ILE A 10 -35.01 6.23 -14.72
N THR A 11 -34.25 7.17 -15.23
CA THR A 11 -34.61 7.97 -16.41
C THR A 11 -34.51 7.13 -17.69
N ASP A 12 -35.15 7.60 -18.80
CA ASP A 12 -35.07 6.91 -20.10
C ASP A 12 -33.63 6.85 -20.64
N ALA A 13 -32.81 7.89 -20.36
CA ALA A 13 -31.41 7.90 -20.73
C ALA A 13 -30.59 6.82 -19.96
N GLU A 14 -30.83 6.69 -18.66
CA GLU A 14 -30.19 5.66 -17.82
C GLU A 14 -30.64 4.26 -18.25
N ARG A 15 -31.88 4.09 -18.64
CA ARG A 15 -32.42 2.82 -19.19
C ARG A 15 -31.77 2.46 -20.52
N SER A 16 -31.65 3.43 -21.43
CA SER A 16 -30.95 3.25 -22.70
C SER A 16 -29.49 2.86 -22.50
N PHE A 17 -28.81 3.47 -21.53
CA PHE A 17 -27.45 3.10 -21.16
C PHE A 17 -27.35 1.65 -20.66
N LEU A 18 -28.25 1.23 -19.76
CA LEU A 18 -28.28 -0.14 -19.26
C LEU A 18 -28.55 -1.18 -20.36
N ARG A 19 -29.44 -0.87 -21.32
CA ARG A 19 -29.67 -1.74 -22.47
C ARG A 19 -28.43 -1.92 -23.32
N ARG A 20 -27.70 -0.82 -23.58
CA ARG A 20 -26.43 -0.89 -24.33
C ARG A 20 -25.37 -1.69 -23.55
N ALA A 21 -25.28 -1.50 -22.24
CA ALA A 21 -24.35 -2.25 -21.39
C ALA A 21 -24.64 -3.76 -21.41
N VAL A 22 -25.93 -4.14 -21.28
CA VAL A 22 -26.35 -5.54 -21.38
C VAL A 22 -26.07 -6.10 -22.78
N GLY A 23 -26.32 -5.32 -23.83
CA GLY A 23 -26.02 -5.71 -25.22
C GLY A 23 -24.51 -5.92 -25.43
N ALA A 24 -23.70 -5.03 -24.90
CA ALA A 24 -22.25 -5.15 -24.95
C ALA A 24 -21.72 -6.40 -24.23
N ILE A 25 -22.28 -6.73 -23.07
CA ILE A 25 -21.92 -7.95 -22.34
C ILE A 25 -22.30 -9.20 -23.12
N LYS A 26 -23.51 -9.24 -23.70
CA LYS A 26 -23.95 -10.36 -24.54
C LYS A 26 -23.00 -10.62 -25.71
N PHE A 27 -22.46 -9.55 -26.28
CA PHE A 27 -21.57 -9.65 -27.44
C PHE A 27 -20.13 -9.94 -27.06
N GLN A 28 -19.59 -9.23 -26.04
CA GLN A 28 -18.18 -9.32 -25.65
C GLN A 28 -17.88 -10.49 -24.74
N ASP A 29 -18.85 -10.92 -23.94
CA ASP A 29 -18.69 -12.00 -22.97
C ASP A 29 -19.95 -12.85 -22.89
N PRO A 30 -20.22 -13.66 -23.93
CA PRO A 30 -21.42 -14.54 -23.99
C PRO A 30 -21.47 -15.53 -22.83
N PHE A 31 -20.29 -15.98 -22.36
CA PHE A 31 -20.17 -16.92 -21.24
C PHE A 31 -20.69 -16.31 -19.94
N LEU A 32 -20.23 -15.11 -19.57
CA LEU A 32 -20.74 -14.39 -18.39
C LEU A 32 -22.25 -14.15 -18.51
N TRP A 33 -22.74 -13.81 -19.71
CA TRP A 33 -24.16 -13.61 -19.93
C TRP A 33 -24.97 -14.89 -19.72
N ASP A 34 -24.53 -16.01 -20.28
CA ASP A 34 -25.16 -17.32 -20.08
C ASP A 34 -25.15 -17.75 -18.62
N TYR A 35 -24.02 -17.49 -17.92
CA TYR A 35 -23.90 -17.74 -16.49
C TYR A 35 -24.95 -16.92 -15.71
N ILE A 36 -25.02 -15.61 -15.94
CA ILE A 36 -25.99 -14.72 -15.28
C ILE A 36 -27.44 -15.20 -15.57
N ARG A 37 -27.75 -15.52 -16.82
CA ARG A 37 -29.08 -15.97 -17.21
C ARG A 37 -29.46 -17.29 -16.55
N ASN A 38 -28.55 -18.22 -16.45
CA ASN A 38 -28.87 -19.60 -16.07
C ASN A 38 -28.68 -19.87 -14.57
N HIS A 39 -27.78 -19.15 -13.90
CA HIS A 39 -27.44 -19.40 -12.50
C HIS A 39 -27.82 -18.25 -11.55
N VAL A 40 -27.67 -16.99 -11.97
CA VAL A 40 -28.04 -15.83 -11.14
C VAL A 40 -29.50 -15.47 -11.24
N MET A 41 -30.13 -15.63 -12.46
CA MET A 41 -31.53 -15.33 -12.68
C MET A 41 -32.40 -16.59 -12.61
N PRO A 42 -33.27 -16.72 -11.59
CA PRO A 42 -34.31 -17.75 -11.61
C PRO A 42 -35.19 -17.63 -12.86
N ALA A 43 -35.73 -18.75 -13.35
CA ALA A 43 -36.54 -18.79 -14.55
C ALA A 43 -37.74 -17.82 -14.52
N THR A 44 -38.33 -17.64 -13.33
CA THR A 44 -39.44 -16.69 -13.11
C THR A 44 -38.98 -15.24 -13.25
N PHE A 45 -37.75 -14.93 -12.83
CA PHE A 45 -37.19 -13.58 -12.88
C PHE A 45 -36.71 -13.18 -14.27
N ARG A 46 -36.32 -14.13 -15.13
CA ARG A 46 -35.87 -13.83 -16.51
C ARG A 46 -36.90 -13.01 -17.29
N ARG A 47 -38.15 -13.38 -17.16
CA ARG A 47 -39.26 -12.64 -17.82
C ARG A 47 -39.47 -11.25 -17.21
N VAL A 48 -39.27 -11.13 -15.87
CA VAL A 48 -39.38 -9.85 -15.17
C VAL A 48 -38.21 -8.93 -15.59
N PHE A 49 -37.03 -9.48 -15.71
CA PHE A 49 -35.82 -8.74 -16.13
C PHE A 49 -35.94 -8.24 -17.59
N ASP A 50 -36.36 -9.11 -18.52
CA ASP A 50 -36.53 -8.74 -19.91
C ASP A 50 -37.59 -7.62 -20.05
N ARG A 51 -38.72 -7.76 -19.35
CA ARG A 51 -39.79 -6.74 -19.30
C ARG A 51 -39.30 -5.43 -18.63
N TRP A 52 -38.45 -5.52 -17.61
CA TRP A 52 -37.87 -4.35 -16.98
C TRP A 52 -36.91 -3.62 -17.93
N LEU A 53 -36.10 -4.33 -18.69
CA LEU A 53 -35.23 -3.73 -19.71
C LEU A 53 -36.05 -3.02 -20.79
N GLU A 54 -37.23 -3.56 -21.17
CA GLU A 54 -38.11 -2.97 -22.17
C GLU A 54 -38.89 -1.76 -21.65
N ASN A 55 -39.49 -1.87 -20.48
CA ASN A 55 -40.51 -0.93 -20.00
C ASN A 55 -40.05 -0.10 -18.78
N GLY A 56 -38.87 -0.42 -18.17
CA GLY A 56 -38.31 0.29 -17.01
C GLY A 56 -39.12 0.19 -15.72
N ARG A 57 -40.15 -0.68 -15.68
CA ARG A 57 -40.96 -0.88 -14.48
C ARG A 57 -40.32 -1.96 -13.62
N ILE A 58 -39.95 -1.60 -12.37
CA ILE A 58 -39.35 -2.52 -11.39
C ILE A 58 -40.49 -3.23 -10.64
N SER A 59 -40.35 -4.53 -10.44
CA SER A 59 -41.21 -5.28 -9.52
C SER A 59 -41.04 -4.73 -8.10
N ARG A 60 -42.15 -4.59 -7.36
CA ARG A 60 -42.14 -4.20 -5.95
C ARG A 60 -41.73 -5.37 -5.01
N SER A 61 -41.56 -6.56 -5.56
CA SER A 61 -41.09 -7.71 -4.78
C SER A 61 -39.65 -7.50 -4.28
N ARG A 62 -39.44 -7.62 -2.97
CA ARG A 62 -38.12 -7.54 -2.35
C ARG A 62 -37.15 -8.54 -2.97
N ARG A 63 -37.62 -9.75 -3.25
CA ARG A 63 -36.86 -10.82 -3.89
C ARG A 63 -36.37 -10.44 -5.29
N ASP A 64 -37.28 -9.89 -6.12
CA ASP A 64 -36.91 -9.47 -7.48
C ASP A 64 -35.92 -8.32 -7.48
N GLN A 65 -36.00 -7.41 -6.49
CA GLN A 65 -35.06 -6.32 -6.30
C GLN A 65 -33.66 -6.82 -5.90
N GLU A 66 -33.59 -7.82 -5.03
CA GLU A 66 -32.32 -8.46 -4.65
C GLU A 66 -31.65 -9.15 -5.86
N ILE A 67 -32.42 -9.89 -6.65
CA ILE A 67 -31.92 -10.54 -7.87
C ILE A 67 -31.44 -9.49 -8.87
N LEU A 68 -32.21 -8.43 -9.09
CA LEU A 68 -31.82 -7.34 -9.99
C LEU A 68 -30.52 -6.66 -9.54
N ARG A 69 -30.36 -6.42 -8.23
CA ARG A 69 -29.13 -5.86 -7.66
C ARG A 69 -27.94 -6.77 -7.94
N ARG A 70 -28.08 -8.09 -7.72
CA ARG A 70 -27.03 -9.09 -8.01
C ARG A 70 -26.65 -9.08 -9.49
N VAL A 71 -27.63 -9.10 -10.38
CA VAL A 71 -27.39 -9.04 -11.82
C VAL A 71 -26.63 -7.77 -12.21
N LEU A 72 -27.08 -6.61 -11.72
CA LEU A 72 -26.42 -5.33 -12.01
C LEU A 72 -25.02 -5.23 -11.43
N PHE A 73 -24.79 -5.80 -10.26
CA PHE A 73 -23.45 -5.88 -9.67
C PHE A 73 -22.53 -6.77 -10.50
N THR A 74 -22.97 -7.97 -10.86
CA THR A 74 -22.18 -8.93 -11.65
C THR A 74 -21.87 -8.40 -13.06
N THR A 75 -22.73 -7.56 -13.61
CA THR A 75 -22.53 -6.94 -14.93
C THR A 75 -21.78 -5.61 -14.89
N ALA A 76 -21.48 -5.08 -13.70
CA ALA A 76 -20.75 -3.82 -13.59
C ALA A 76 -19.31 -3.96 -14.13
N PRO A 77 -18.79 -3.00 -14.93
CA PRO A 77 -17.45 -3.08 -15.48
C PRO A 77 -16.36 -3.28 -14.41
N LEU A 78 -16.51 -2.64 -13.24
CA LEU A 78 -15.58 -2.76 -12.13
C LEU A 78 -15.53 -4.18 -11.55
N SER A 79 -16.65 -4.88 -11.44
CA SER A 79 -16.69 -6.26 -10.92
C SER A 79 -16.03 -7.27 -11.88
N ARG A 80 -15.86 -6.90 -13.15
CA ARG A 80 -15.18 -7.71 -14.17
C ARG A 80 -13.67 -7.50 -14.22
N VAL A 81 -13.22 -6.31 -13.79
CA VAL A 81 -11.81 -5.91 -13.85
C VAL A 81 -11.15 -6.03 -12.46
N MET A 82 -11.94 -5.84 -11.40
CA MET A 82 -11.45 -5.95 -10.02
C MET A 82 -11.83 -7.33 -9.44
N MET A 83 -10.90 -8.26 -9.45
CA MET A 83 -10.99 -9.47 -8.64
C MET A 83 -10.63 -9.12 -7.20
N ARG A 84 -11.64 -9.06 -6.32
CA ARG A 84 -11.44 -8.86 -4.89
C ARG A 84 -11.65 -10.18 -4.17
N HIS A 85 -10.57 -10.76 -3.70
CA HIS A 85 -10.64 -11.90 -2.79
C HIS A 85 -10.92 -11.39 -1.36
N THR A 86 -12.09 -11.71 -0.83
CA THR A 86 -12.38 -11.50 0.59
C THR A 86 -11.66 -12.56 1.42
N ARG A 87 -11.38 -12.28 2.71
CA ARG A 87 -10.75 -13.27 3.58
C ARG A 87 -11.58 -14.56 3.68
N GLU A 88 -12.91 -14.45 3.78
CA GLU A 88 -13.81 -15.60 3.75
C GLU A 88 -13.64 -16.47 2.50
N LEU A 89 -13.50 -15.85 1.33
CA LEU A 89 -13.25 -16.58 0.08
C LEU A 89 -11.88 -17.26 0.08
N LEU A 90 -10.85 -16.61 0.60
CA LEU A 90 -9.51 -17.18 0.71
C LEU A 90 -9.48 -18.36 1.70
N GLU A 91 -10.25 -18.30 2.78
CA GLU A 91 -10.41 -19.42 3.73
C GLU A 91 -11.09 -20.60 3.05
N ILE A 92 -12.13 -20.39 2.23
CA ILE A 92 -12.77 -21.43 1.42
C ILE A 92 -11.78 -22.06 0.43
N TYR A 93 -10.96 -21.26 -0.25
CA TYR A 93 -9.91 -21.79 -1.14
C TYR A 93 -8.89 -22.65 -0.37
N ARG A 94 -8.52 -22.24 0.84
CA ARG A 94 -7.61 -23.02 1.69
C ARG A 94 -8.23 -24.32 2.14
N GLU A 95 -9.47 -24.31 2.61
CA GLU A 95 -10.21 -25.51 3.04
C GLU A 95 -10.39 -26.53 1.90
N ASN A 96 -10.52 -26.04 0.67
CA ASN A 96 -10.63 -26.89 -0.51
C ASN A 96 -9.26 -27.23 -1.17
N GLY A 97 -8.14 -26.88 -0.52
CA GLY A 97 -6.79 -27.24 -0.99
C GLY A 97 -6.30 -26.47 -2.21
N GLN A 98 -7.00 -25.42 -2.63
CA GLN A 98 -6.64 -24.58 -3.77
C GLN A 98 -5.66 -23.47 -3.40
N LEU A 99 -5.65 -23.05 -2.13
CA LEU A 99 -4.68 -22.12 -1.58
C LEU A 99 -3.74 -22.89 -0.65
N LYS A 100 -2.47 -23.02 -1.08
CA LYS A 100 -1.43 -23.69 -0.29
C LYS A 100 -0.76 -22.76 0.72
N GLN A 101 -0.79 -21.45 0.42
CA GLN A 101 -0.17 -20.42 1.25
C GLN A 101 -0.93 -20.22 2.56
N ASN A 102 -0.19 -19.84 3.60
CA ASN A 102 -0.74 -19.57 4.91
C ASN A 102 -1.56 -18.26 4.94
N LEU A 103 -2.63 -18.26 5.71
CA LEU A 103 -3.44 -17.09 6.07
C LEU A 103 -3.37 -16.93 7.58
N ALA A 104 -2.56 -15.98 8.04
CA ALA A 104 -2.36 -15.79 9.48
C ALA A 104 -3.61 -15.31 10.20
N ARG A 105 -3.78 -15.72 11.45
CA ARG A 105 -4.79 -15.16 12.35
C ARG A 105 -4.30 -13.85 12.91
N ARG A 106 -5.10 -12.81 12.76
CA ARG A 106 -4.77 -11.46 13.18
C ARG A 106 -5.23 -11.19 14.60
N HIS A 107 -4.31 -10.79 15.46
CA HIS A 107 -4.56 -10.38 16.84
C HIS A 107 -4.25 -8.88 17.00
N VAL A 108 -5.28 -8.04 17.08
CA VAL A 108 -5.12 -6.65 17.45
C VAL A 108 -5.13 -6.56 18.96
N MET A 109 -3.96 -6.27 19.54
CA MET A 109 -3.80 -6.18 20.98
C MET A 109 -4.57 -4.98 21.55
N PRO A 110 -5.02 -5.02 22.81
CA PRO A 110 -5.56 -3.85 23.47
C PRO A 110 -4.60 -2.65 23.36
N LEU A 111 -5.17 -1.44 23.31
CA LEU A 111 -4.38 -0.21 23.21
C LEU A 111 -3.40 -0.10 24.38
N GLU A 112 -2.11 -0.02 24.09
CA GLU A 112 -1.09 0.17 25.14
C GLU A 112 -1.11 1.64 25.60
N LYS A 113 -1.83 1.88 26.69
CA LYS A 113 -2.00 3.21 27.28
C LYS A 113 -0.76 3.60 28.07
N ILE A 114 -0.06 4.62 27.61
CA ILE A 114 1.16 5.13 28.19
C ILE A 114 0.87 6.38 29.00
N ILE A 115 1.24 6.39 30.26
CA ILE A 115 1.08 7.55 31.12
C ILE A 115 2.29 8.46 30.95
N PHE A 116 2.05 9.76 30.74
CA PHE A 116 3.10 10.77 30.77
C PHE A 116 3.82 10.75 32.11
N SER A 117 5.14 10.80 32.12
CA SER A 117 5.87 11.14 33.33
C SER A 117 5.52 12.56 33.79
N PRO A 118 5.71 12.92 35.06
CA PRO A 118 5.42 14.27 35.55
C PRO A 118 6.11 15.37 34.75
N ALA A 119 7.32 15.12 34.27
CA ALA A 119 8.08 16.06 33.44
C ALA A 119 7.48 16.18 32.04
N GLU A 120 7.17 15.05 31.36
CA GLU A 120 6.50 15.04 30.07
C GLU A 120 5.15 15.73 30.14
N ARG A 121 4.37 15.48 31.20
CA ARG A 121 3.07 16.09 31.39
C ARG A 121 3.16 17.62 31.50
N ARG A 122 4.12 18.11 32.27
CA ARG A 122 4.36 19.55 32.42
C ARG A 122 4.65 20.22 31.07
N ILE A 123 5.50 19.62 30.26
CA ILE A 123 5.84 20.17 28.94
C ILE A 123 4.65 20.09 27.99
N TYR A 124 3.86 19.01 28.05
CA TYR A 124 2.65 18.88 27.26
C TYR A 124 1.62 19.96 27.61
N ASP A 125 1.45 20.26 28.91
CA ASP A 125 0.55 21.31 29.36
C ASP A 125 1.04 22.71 28.93
N GLN A 126 2.36 22.97 28.97
CA GLN A 126 2.96 24.20 28.44
C GLN A 126 2.76 24.33 26.92
N LEU A 127 2.89 23.23 26.16
CA LEU A 127 2.61 23.21 24.73
C LEU A 127 1.12 23.51 24.46
N ASP A 128 0.21 22.99 25.29
CA ASP A 128 -1.22 23.25 25.17
C ASP A 128 -1.54 24.72 25.46
N GLU A 129 -0.89 25.31 26.48
CA GLU A 129 -0.99 26.76 26.77
C GLU A 129 -0.47 27.62 25.61
N TYR A 130 0.70 27.24 25.04
CA TYR A 130 1.22 27.91 23.85
C TYR A 130 0.23 27.83 22.69
N CYS A 131 -0.35 26.66 22.43
CA CYS A 131 -1.36 26.47 21.40
C CYS A 131 -2.60 27.32 21.62
N LYS A 132 -3.10 27.43 22.87
CA LYS A 132 -4.24 28.27 23.21
C LYS A 132 -3.94 29.76 23.01
N GLY A 133 -2.80 30.24 23.52
CA GLY A 133 -2.39 31.63 23.35
C GLY A 133 -2.19 32.02 21.88
N LEU A 134 -1.62 31.14 21.09
CA LEU A 134 -1.46 31.37 19.64
C LEU A 134 -2.82 31.45 18.92
N ASN A 135 -3.75 30.58 19.30
CA ASN A 135 -5.11 30.60 18.76
C ASN A 135 -5.87 31.87 19.12
N GLU A 136 -5.74 32.36 20.38
CA GLU A 136 -6.38 33.58 20.85
C GLU A 136 -5.88 34.82 20.10
N GLN A 137 -4.54 34.93 19.89
CA GLN A 137 -3.94 36.06 19.17
C GLN A 137 -4.41 36.11 17.71
N MET A 138 -4.60 34.96 17.06
CA MET A 138 -4.93 34.92 15.63
C MET A 138 -6.44 34.91 15.36
N SER A 139 -7.27 34.45 16.30
CA SER A 139 -8.73 34.32 16.09
C SER A 139 -9.44 35.67 15.94
N ALA A 140 -8.88 36.72 16.48
CA ALA A 140 -9.54 38.04 16.53
C ALA A 140 -9.78 38.68 15.15
N ASN A 141 -8.92 38.42 14.16
CA ASN A 141 -8.96 39.06 12.84
C ASN A 141 -8.79 38.10 11.65
N ALA A 142 -8.81 36.79 11.87
CA ALA A 142 -8.48 35.82 10.83
C ALA A 142 -9.67 35.49 9.91
N SER A 143 -9.37 35.29 8.61
CA SER A 143 -10.31 34.69 7.68
C SER A 143 -10.63 33.24 8.08
N ALA A 144 -11.76 32.69 7.61
CA ALA A 144 -12.11 31.27 7.87
C ALA A 144 -11.00 30.29 7.44
N ARG A 145 -10.31 30.59 6.32
CA ARG A 145 -9.18 29.78 5.83
C ARG A 145 -7.99 29.84 6.80
N ALA A 146 -7.62 31.02 7.29
CA ALA A 146 -6.51 31.17 8.23
C ALA A 146 -6.80 30.48 9.58
N ARG A 147 -8.05 30.53 10.05
CA ARG A 147 -8.47 29.80 11.26
C ARG A 147 -8.35 28.29 11.09
N ASN A 148 -8.78 27.74 9.96
CA ASN A 148 -8.66 26.30 9.68
C ASN A 148 -7.19 25.86 9.62
N THR A 149 -6.33 26.61 8.93
CA THR A 149 -4.89 26.36 8.86
C THR A 149 -4.26 26.39 10.26
N MET A 150 -4.66 27.35 11.10
CA MET A 150 -4.20 27.44 12.49
C MET A 150 -4.62 26.22 13.31
N GLN A 151 -5.88 25.82 13.29
CA GLN A 151 -6.36 24.67 14.05
C GLN A 151 -5.64 23.38 13.63
N PHE A 152 -5.40 23.23 12.34
CA PHE A 152 -4.64 22.10 11.83
C PHE A 152 -3.19 22.12 12.35
N PHE A 153 -2.52 23.29 12.32
CA PHE A 153 -1.16 23.44 12.84
C PHE A 153 -1.06 23.15 14.34
N LEU A 154 -1.98 23.65 15.15
CA LEU A 154 -2.01 23.39 16.59
C LEU A 154 -2.24 21.91 16.92
N SER A 155 -3.11 21.27 16.16
CA SER A 155 -3.36 19.84 16.27
C SER A 155 -2.14 19.02 15.84
N PHE A 156 -1.45 19.44 14.78
CA PHE A 156 -0.22 18.84 14.32
C PHE A 156 0.90 18.88 15.39
N LEU A 157 1.07 20.02 16.08
CA LEU A 157 2.05 20.14 17.18
C LEU A 157 1.77 19.15 18.32
N ARG A 158 0.49 19.01 18.71
CA ARG A 158 0.08 18.07 19.76
C ARG A 158 0.33 16.61 19.36
N LEU A 159 0.05 16.26 18.13
CA LEU A 159 0.33 14.91 17.61
C LEU A 159 1.83 14.64 17.51
N ARG A 160 2.58 15.63 17.08
CA ARG A 160 4.02 15.50 16.99
C ARG A 160 4.67 15.29 18.37
N PHE A 161 4.15 15.96 19.40
CA PHE A 161 4.55 15.70 20.79
C PHE A 161 4.19 14.27 21.22
N ALA A 162 2.95 13.83 20.91
CA ALA A 162 2.50 12.47 21.24
C ALA A 162 3.26 11.38 20.48
N SER A 163 3.85 11.71 19.32
CA SER A 163 4.72 10.80 18.60
C SER A 163 6.11 10.71 19.27
N SER A 164 6.88 11.78 19.28
CA SER A 164 8.23 11.82 19.89
C SER A 164 8.57 13.20 20.42
N LEU A 165 9.19 13.24 21.61
CA LEU A 165 9.72 14.48 22.20
C LEU A 165 10.83 15.09 21.34
N TYR A 166 11.62 14.27 20.67
CA TYR A 166 12.62 14.73 19.71
C TYR A 166 11.96 15.36 18.48
N ALA A 167 10.91 14.73 17.94
CA ALA A 167 10.20 15.25 16.77
C ALA A 167 9.57 16.62 17.03
N ILE A 168 8.92 16.80 18.18
CA ILE A 168 8.34 18.12 18.54
C ILE A 168 9.48 19.15 18.78
N GLN A 169 10.57 18.77 19.40
CA GLN A 169 11.72 19.65 19.62
C GLN A 169 12.26 20.19 18.28
N GLN A 170 12.43 19.34 17.27
CA GLN A 170 12.87 19.77 15.95
C GLN A 170 11.86 20.74 15.29
N THR A 171 10.57 20.46 15.44
CA THR A 171 9.54 21.35 14.91
C THR A 171 9.54 22.73 15.59
N LEU A 172 9.65 22.76 16.93
CA LEU A 172 9.71 24.01 17.68
C LEU A 172 10.99 24.81 17.38
N LYS A 173 12.14 24.15 17.15
CA LYS A 173 13.39 24.80 16.72
C LYS A 173 13.20 25.49 15.38
N ARG A 174 12.70 24.79 14.37
CA ARG A 174 12.41 25.38 13.06
C ARG A 174 11.41 26.54 13.17
N ARG A 175 10.39 26.41 14.00
CA ARG A 175 9.42 27.49 14.23
C ARG A 175 10.07 28.71 14.89
N LEU A 176 10.93 28.51 15.87
CA LEU A 176 11.68 29.58 16.54
C LEU A 176 12.57 30.34 15.55
N GLU A 177 13.34 29.64 14.74
CA GLU A 177 14.19 30.24 13.70
C GLU A 177 13.41 31.17 12.77
N ARG A 178 12.20 30.77 12.36
CA ARG A 178 11.33 31.58 11.53
C ARG A 178 10.75 32.82 12.24
N VAL A 179 10.34 32.64 13.49
CA VAL A 179 9.85 33.76 14.31
C VAL A 179 10.97 34.78 14.49
N GLU A 180 12.20 34.34 14.75
CA GLU A 180 13.36 35.21 14.89
C GLU A 180 13.74 35.90 13.57
N ALA A 181 13.70 35.19 12.44
CA ALA A 181 13.92 35.78 11.12
C ALA A 181 12.84 36.86 10.80
N THR A 182 11.58 36.59 11.11
CA THR A 182 10.49 37.56 10.89
C THR A 182 10.65 38.79 11.79
N LEU A 183 11.05 38.62 13.04
CA LEU A 183 11.34 39.74 13.95
C LEU A 183 12.53 40.58 13.46
N ALA A 184 13.60 39.96 12.99
CA ALA A 184 14.75 40.65 12.43
C ALA A 184 14.36 41.45 11.16
N TYR A 185 13.53 40.86 10.29
CA TYR A 185 13.01 41.55 9.10
C TYR A 185 12.17 42.79 9.47
N GLN A 186 11.27 42.68 10.46
CA GLN A 186 10.46 43.81 10.91
C GLN A 186 11.31 44.93 11.57
N GLN A 187 12.46 44.60 12.13
CA GLN A 187 13.39 45.56 12.75
C GLN A 187 14.31 46.23 11.76
N SER A 188 14.64 45.55 10.68
CA SER A 188 15.42 46.10 9.57
C SER A 188 14.50 46.88 8.61
N ALA A 189 14.27 48.16 8.85
CA ALA A 189 13.48 49.05 7.99
C ALA A 189 14.16 49.36 6.62
N ALA A 190 14.87 48.43 6.04
CA ALA A 190 15.56 48.60 4.77
C ALA A 190 15.49 47.37 3.87
N SER A 191 14.92 47.60 2.72
CA SER A 191 15.07 46.80 1.52
C SER A 191 13.99 45.76 1.20
N ARG A 192 13.12 46.16 0.31
CA ARG A 192 12.39 45.25 -0.58
C ARG A 192 13.43 44.60 -1.50
N VAL A 193 13.63 43.32 -1.43
CA VAL A 193 13.98 42.40 -2.53
C VAL A 193 14.11 40.98 -1.94
N GLU A 194 13.56 40.01 -2.67
CA GLU A 194 13.70 38.56 -2.52
C GLU A 194 12.74 37.84 -1.56
N GLU A 195 11.53 37.63 -2.08
CA GLU A 195 10.46 36.80 -1.48
C GLU A 195 10.56 35.30 -1.84
N ASP A 196 11.52 34.85 -2.65
CA ASP A 196 11.43 33.54 -3.31
C ASP A 196 12.44 32.46 -2.85
N LEU A 197 13.32 32.71 -1.88
CA LEU A 197 14.41 31.79 -1.58
C LEU A 197 14.23 30.91 -0.33
N PHE A 198 13.14 31.04 0.42
CA PHE A 198 12.96 30.29 1.68
C PHE A 198 11.85 29.24 1.66
N LEU A 199 11.17 29.03 0.54
CA LEU A 199 10.03 28.09 0.46
C LEU A 199 10.46 26.63 0.26
N ASP A 200 11.59 26.35 -0.38
CA ASP A 200 11.98 25.00 -0.79
C ASP A 200 12.50 24.13 0.37
N ASP A 201 13.19 24.71 1.35
CA ASP A 201 13.75 23.95 2.48
C ASP A 201 12.71 23.41 3.48
N LEU A 202 11.46 23.84 3.36
CA LEU A 202 10.38 23.48 4.27
C LEU A 202 9.40 22.46 3.73
N LEU A 203 9.37 22.31 2.41
CA LEU A 203 8.61 21.27 1.71
C LEU A 203 9.29 19.91 1.82
N GLU A 204 10.55 19.84 2.25
CA GLU A 204 11.26 18.60 2.61
C GLU A 204 10.81 18.00 3.95
N GLY A 205 9.73 18.48 4.52
CA GLY A 205 9.06 17.82 5.64
C GLY A 205 8.45 16.50 5.20
N ASP A 206 8.87 15.47 5.84
CA ASP A 206 8.64 14.03 5.71
C ASP A 206 7.18 13.56 5.91
N SER A 207 6.22 14.35 5.57
CA SER A 207 4.83 13.95 5.55
C SER A 207 4.25 14.17 4.16
N ASP A 208 3.83 13.08 3.50
CA ASP A 208 2.90 13.12 2.37
C ASP A 208 1.53 13.73 2.74
N GLU A 209 1.35 14.19 3.96
CA GLU A 209 0.19 14.94 4.40
C GLU A 209 0.58 16.41 4.52
N ASP A 210 -0.12 17.24 3.77
CA ASP A 210 0.00 18.70 3.69
C ASP A 210 0.35 19.33 5.05
N LEU A 211 1.63 19.72 5.22
CA LEU A 211 1.98 20.65 6.27
C LEU A 211 1.18 21.93 6.01
N PRO A 212 0.45 22.44 7.00
CA PRO A 212 -0.21 23.72 6.82
C PRO A 212 0.87 24.75 6.49
N ASP A 213 0.59 25.61 5.53
CA ASP A 213 1.44 26.73 5.18
C ASP A 213 1.69 27.59 6.44
N ALA A 214 2.71 27.17 7.21
CA ALA A 214 3.01 27.78 8.50
C ALA A 214 3.50 29.24 8.34
N ASP A 215 3.89 29.63 7.14
CA ASP A 215 4.33 31.00 6.82
C ASP A 215 3.14 31.92 6.67
N MET A 216 1.97 31.43 6.20
CA MET A 216 0.74 32.19 6.29
C MET A 216 0.41 32.63 7.73
N LEU A 217 0.84 31.84 8.71
CA LEU A 217 0.59 32.12 10.13
C LEU A 217 1.55 33.17 10.72
N LEU A 218 2.56 33.60 9.99
CA LEU A 218 3.49 34.68 10.37
C LEU A 218 3.17 35.99 9.66
N LYS A 219 2.42 35.95 8.53
CA LYS A 219 1.99 37.14 7.82
C LYS A 219 1.05 37.95 8.70
N ASP A 220 1.24 39.25 8.73
CA ASP A 220 0.40 40.24 9.42
C ASP A 220 0.41 40.17 10.99
N ARG A 221 1.40 39.46 11.60
CA ARG A 221 1.55 39.44 13.04
C ARG A 221 2.33 40.67 13.56
N ASN A 222 1.87 41.21 14.67
CA ASN A 222 2.57 42.33 15.28
C ASN A 222 3.83 41.88 16.04
N THR A 223 4.75 42.81 16.25
CA THR A 223 6.06 42.52 16.91
C THR A 223 5.90 42.00 18.34
N ASN A 224 4.83 42.39 19.07
CA ASN A 224 4.63 41.93 20.44
C ASN A 224 4.19 40.47 20.49
N ASP A 225 3.32 40.04 19.57
CA ASP A 225 2.86 38.67 19.46
C ASP A 225 4.02 37.75 19.07
N LEU A 226 4.90 38.19 18.15
CA LEU A 226 6.10 37.43 17.75
C LEU A 226 7.11 37.33 18.90
N LYS A 227 7.30 38.39 19.71
CA LYS A 227 8.15 38.34 20.90
C LYS A 227 7.61 37.36 21.94
N TRP A 228 6.30 37.40 22.19
CA TRP A 228 5.62 36.45 23.08
C TRP A 228 5.82 35.01 22.60
N GLU A 229 5.64 34.76 21.30
CA GLU A 229 5.85 33.44 20.70
C GLU A 229 7.29 32.97 20.87
N ARG A 230 8.28 33.81 20.57
CA ARG A 230 9.69 33.54 20.77
C ARG A 230 10.00 33.10 22.21
N GLU A 231 9.52 33.86 23.19
CA GLU A 231 9.73 33.54 24.62
C GLU A 231 9.12 32.20 25.01
N LYS A 232 7.89 31.91 24.55
CA LYS A 232 7.23 30.62 24.81
C LYS A 232 7.98 29.45 24.16
N LEU A 233 8.42 29.60 22.92
CA LEU A 233 9.18 28.58 22.21
C LEU A 233 10.54 28.33 22.87
N GLN A 234 11.26 29.37 23.28
CA GLN A 234 12.55 29.25 23.98
C GLN A 234 12.41 28.49 25.30
N ARG A 235 11.35 28.77 26.10
CA ARG A 235 11.07 28.04 27.34
C ARG A 235 10.75 26.57 27.09
N LEU A 236 9.87 26.28 26.13
CA LEU A 236 9.53 24.90 25.77
C LEU A 236 10.75 24.11 25.33
N LEU A 237 11.63 24.71 24.50
CA LEU A 237 12.85 24.09 24.04
C LEU A 237 13.85 23.85 25.19
N GLN A 238 13.98 24.81 26.10
CA GLN A 238 14.82 24.66 27.27
C GLN A 238 14.35 23.51 28.19
N ASP A 239 13.05 23.42 28.44
CA ASP A 239 12.47 22.36 29.28
C ASP A 239 12.60 20.98 28.58
N LEU A 240 12.44 20.90 27.24
CA LEU A 240 12.70 19.69 26.47
C LEU A 240 14.16 19.25 26.53
N GLU A 241 15.12 20.18 26.50
CA GLU A 241 16.56 19.87 26.59
C GLU A 241 16.98 19.44 28.00
N GLN A 242 16.27 19.86 29.02
CA GLN A 242 16.52 19.45 30.41
C GLN A 242 15.97 18.05 30.73
N LEU A 243 15.12 17.48 29.87
CA LEU A 243 14.63 16.11 30.04
C LEU A 243 15.76 15.12 29.81
N ARG A 244 16.31 14.58 30.90
CA ARG A 244 17.36 13.55 30.85
C ARG A 244 16.82 12.13 30.78
N ASP A 245 15.59 11.95 31.21
CA ASP A 245 14.94 10.66 31.25
C ASP A 245 14.47 10.25 29.86
N ARG A 246 14.65 8.96 29.55
CA ARG A 246 14.10 8.41 28.30
C ARG A 246 12.58 8.56 28.28
N PRO A 247 11.98 8.97 27.15
CA PRO A 247 10.54 9.14 27.02
C PRO A 247 9.75 7.88 27.38
N SER A 248 8.59 8.06 28.04
CA SER A 248 7.75 6.95 28.52
C SER A 248 7.32 6.01 27.39
N LYS A 249 7.03 6.55 26.21
CA LYS A 249 6.67 5.78 25.01
C LYS A 249 7.84 4.90 24.55
N MET A 250 9.04 5.44 24.59
CA MET A 250 10.24 4.68 24.24
C MET A 250 10.58 3.61 25.29
N LYS A 251 10.38 3.88 26.58
CA LYS A 251 10.51 2.85 27.64
C LYS A 251 9.55 1.69 27.40
N THR A 252 8.31 1.99 26.99
CA THR A 252 7.30 0.98 26.65
C THR A 252 7.69 0.16 25.42
N LEU A 253 8.17 0.82 24.36
CA LEU A 253 8.66 0.12 23.17
C LEU A 253 9.79 -0.84 23.52
N LEU A 254 10.79 -0.40 24.27
CA LEU A 254 11.91 -1.23 24.70
C LEU A 254 11.46 -2.44 25.52
N ARG A 255 10.50 -2.27 26.43
CA ARG A 255 9.89 -3.36 27.21
C ARG A 255 9.20 -4.39 26.30
N ILE A 256 8.50 -3.92 25.26
CA ILE A 256 7.84 -4.82 24.30
C ILE A 256 8.89 -5.60 23.51
N LEU A 257 9.91 -4.92 22.98
CA LEU A 257 10.98 -5.57 22.22
C LEU A 257 11.79 -6.55 23.08
N ASP A 258 12.02 -6.23 24.36
CA ASP A 258 12.71 -7.12 25.28
C ASP A 258 11.94 -8.42 25.55
N LYS A 259 10.62 -8.34 25.66
CA LYS A 259 9.74 -9.53 25.78
C LYS A 259 9.75 -10.40 24.52
N ARG A 260 10.18 -9.86 23.38
CA ARG A 260 10.24 -10.56 22.10
C ARG A 260 11.63 -11.15 21.79
N LYS A 261 12.53 -11.10 22.75
CA LYS A 261 13.83 -11.75 22.62
C LYS A 261 13.69 -13.26 22.74
N GLN A 262 14.26 -13.95 21.76
CA GLN A 262 14.41 -15.41 21.74
C GLN A 262 15.85 -15.70 21.26
N ASP A 263 16.56 -16.58 21.96
CA ASP A 263 17.94 -16.96 21.63
C ASP A 263 18.90 -15.76 21.44
N GLY A 264 18.71 -14.72 22.24
CA GLY A 264 19.53 -13.50 22.19
C GLY A 264 19.17 -12.50 21.08
N ARG A 265 18.24 -12.83 20.19
CA ARG A 265 17.76 -11.97 19.10
C ARG A 265 16.30 -11.55 19.32
N ILE A 266 15.95 -10.39 18.79
CA ILE A 266 14.55 -9.94 18.74
C ILE A 266 13.89 -10.64 17.56
N GLN A 267 12.72 -11.27 17.79
CA GLN A 267 11.87 -11.78 16.70
C GLN A 267 11.49 -10.64 15.76
N GLN A 268 11.47 -10.92 14.46
CA GLN A 268 11.23 -9.90 13.45
C GLN A 268 10.01 -9.03 13.76
N THR A 269 10.24 -7.75 13.90
CA THR A 269 9.26 -6.76 14.32
C THR A 269 9.31 -5.56 13.41
N VAL A 270 8.14 -5.11 12.94
CA VAL A 270 8.01 -3.89 12.15
C VAL A 270 7.44 -2.79 13.03
N ILE A 271 8.07 -1.62 13.03
CA ILE A 271 7.63 -0.44 13.78
C ILE A 271 7.24 0.63 12.77
N PHE A 272 6.00 1.09 12.83
CA PHE A 272 5.54 2.20 12.00
C PHE A 272 5.44 3.48 12.80
N THR A 273 5.91 4.56 12.21
CA THR A 273 5.71 5.93 12.66
C THR A 273 5.32 6.83 11.49
N ARG A 274 4.66 7.91 11.79
CA ARG A 274 4.28 8.92 10.79
C ARG A 274 5.45 9.81 10.40
N PHE A 275 6.37 10.11 11.35
CA PHE A 275 7.36 11.16 11.19
C PHE A 275 8.79 10.62 11.09
N PHE A 276 9.56 11.16 10.15
CA PHE A 276 10.98 10.82 9.98
C PHE A 276 11.82 11.16 11.21
N ASP A 277 11.58 12.33 11.83
CA ASP A 277 12.27 12.69 13.07
C ASP A 277 12.03 11.65 14.17
N THR A 278 10.80 11.10 14.25
CA THR A 278 10.46 10.02 15.20
C THR A 278 11.17 8.71 14.83
N LEU A 279 11.24 8.37 13.54
CA LEU A 279 12.00 7.21 13.07
C LEU A 279 13.46 7.33 13.49
N SER A 280 14.08 8.48 13.24
CA SER A 280 15.48 8.76 13.60
C SER A 280 15.72 8.66 15.10
N ASP A 281 14.79 9.18 15.90
CA ASP A 281 14.84 9.09 17.37
C ASP A 281 14.74 7.63 17.85
N ILE A 282 13.79 6.86 17.33
CA ILE A 282 13.63 5.44 17.64
C ILE A 282 14.94 4.68 17.37
N VAL A 283 15.50 4.82 16.18
CA VAL A 283 16.75 4.14 15.79
C VAL A 283 17.91 4.54 16.71
N LYS A 284 18.08 5.84 16.97
CA LYS A 284 19.11 6.35 17.87
C LYS A 284 18.98 5.75 19.27
N GLN A 285 17.76 5.71 19.81
CA GLN A 285 17.52 5.20 21.16
C GLN A 285 17.67 3.68 21.25
N LEU A 286 17.24 2.93 20.24
CA LEU A 286 17.44 1.48 20.17
C LEU A 286 18.93 1.15 20.15
N ARG A 287 19.71 1.86 19.35
CA ARG A 287 21.16 1.67 19.29
C ARG A 287 21.90 2.06 20.58
N THR A 288 21.38 3.04 21.32
CA THR A 288 21.93 3.39 22.64
C THR A 288 21.77 2.25 23.64
N VAL A 289 20.72 1.43 23.51
CA VAL A 289 20.47 0.27 24.38
C VAL A 289 21.28 -0.95 23.94
N ASN A 290 21.34 -1.18 22.64
CA ASN A 290 22.10 -2.27 22.05
C ASN A 290 22.73 -1.82 20.72
N GLN A 291 24.05 -1.57 20.75
CA GLN A 291 24.79 -1.11 19.57
C GLN A 291 24.82 -2.14 18.43
N HIS A 292 24.65 -3.41 18.75
CA HIS A 292 24.66 -4.52 17.78
C HIS A 292 23.25 -4.96 17.37
N MET A 293 22.21 -4.18 17.72
CA MET A 293 20.86 -4.50 17.29
C MET A 293 20.74 -4.40 15.78
N ARG A 294 20.24 -5.44 15.14
CA ARG A 294 20.06 -5.55 13.68
C ARG A 294 18.83 -4.77 13.26
N ILE A 295 19.03 -3.47 13.05
CA ILE A 295 17.98 -2.51 12.71
C ILE A 295 18.08 -2.12 11.26
N GLY A 296 16.93 -2.07 10.57
CA GLY A 296 16.74 -1.42 9.27
C GLY A 296 15.79 -0.25 9.38
N THR A 297 15.93 0.70 8.45
CA THR A 297 15.00 1.82 8.27
C THR A 297 14.46 1.84 6.85
N TYR A 298 13.21 2.30 6.71
CA TYR A 298 12.56 2.41 5.41
C TYR A 298 11.66 3.65 5.41
N SER A 299 12.08 4.69 4.69
CA SER A 299 11.43 6.00 4.69
C SER A 299 11.28 6.60 3.29
N GLY A 300 10.50 7.67 3.17
CA GLY A 300 10.41 8.48 1.95
C GLY A 300 11.77 9.02 1.49
N ARG A 301 12.68 9.29 2.44
CA ARG A 301 14.04 9.82 2.19
C ARG A 301 15.06 8.75 1.80
N GLY A 302 14.73 7.47 1.91
CA GLY A 302 15.63 6.36 1.61
C GLY A 302 15.51 5.23 2.60
N ALA A 303 16.42 4.28 2.49
CA ALA A 303 16.51 3.13 3.37
C ALA A 303 17.94 2.95 3.87
N SER A 304 18.11 2.43 5.09
CA SER A 304 19.41 2.11 5.65
C SER A 304 19.31 0.92 6.61
N TYR A 305 20.41 0.25 6.85
CA TYR A 305 20.48 -0.80 7.85
C TYR A 305 21.77 -0.70 8.67
N TYR A 306 21.76 -1.29 9.86
CA TYR A 306 22.98 -1.40 10.66
C TYR A 306 23.86 -2.52 10.08
N ASP A 307 25.03 -2.10 9.60
CA ASP A 307 26.05 -3.00 9.09
C ASP A 307 26.97 -3.39 10.27
N PRO A 308 26.98 -4.67 10.70
CA PRO A 308 27.77 -5.12 11.82
C PRO A 308 29.29 -5.09 11.55
N GLU A 309 29.72 -5.18 10.28
CA GLU A 309 31.14 -5.13 9.90
C GLU A 309 31.71 -3.71 10.04
N ILE A 310 30.91 -2.71 9.65
CA ILE A 310 31.31 -1.30 9.69
C ILE A 310 30.95 -0.66 11.04
N GLY A 311 30.03 -1.26 11.80
CA GLY A 311 29.55 -0.75 13.10
C GLY A 311 28.69 0.50 13.03
N ARG A 312 28.12 0.83 11.85
CA ARG A 312 27.28 2.01 11.62
C ARG A 312 26.10 1.73 10.68
N MET A 313 25.17 2.67 10.64
CA MET A 313 24.10 2.65 9.63
C MET A 313 24.70 2.90 8.25
N ARG A 314 24.29 2.10 7.28
CA ARG A 314 24.66 2.20 5.86
C ARG A 314 23.41 2.49 5.05
N ASP A 315 23.47 3.56 4.27
CA ASP A 315 22.40 3.90 3.31
C ASP A 315 22.52 2.99 2.09
N VAL A 316 21.41 2.42 1.71
CA VAL A 316 21.30 1.44 0.61
C VAL A 316 19.98 1.60 -0.13
N ASP A 317 19.82 0.87 -1.22
CA ASP A 317 18.54 0.83 -1.93
C ASP A 317 17.43 0.21 -1.04
N ARG A 318 16.22 0.66 -1.25
CA ARG A 318 15.03 0.17 -0.56
C ARG A 318 14.81 -1.33 -0.75
N GLU A 319 15.06 -1.86 -1.95
CA GLU A 319 14.93 -3.29 -2.22
C GLU A 319 15.98 -4.12 -1.47
N GLU A 320 17.17 -3.57 -1.24
CA GLU A 320 18.21 -4.23 -0.44
C GLU A 320 17.77 -4.39 1.02
N VAL A 321 17.26 -3.33 1.67
CA VAL A 321 16.74 -3.42 3.05
C VAL A 321 15.58 -4.40 3.15
N LYS A 322 14.67 -4.39 2.18
CA LYS A 322 13.57 -5.35 2.10
C LYS A 322 14.09 -6.79 2.03
N SER A 323 15.04 -7.08 1.14
CA SER A 323 15.63 -8.41 0.99
C SER A 323 16.36 -8.86 2.26
N LEU A 324 17.15 -7.98 2.90
CA LEU A 324 17.81 -8.25 4.18
C LEU A 324 16.79 -8.59 5.29
N PHE A 325 15.67 -7.87 5.32
CA PHE A 325 14.60 -8.16 6.29
C PHE A 325 13.95 -9.50 6.02
N LEU A 326 13.59 -9.81 4.77
CA LEU A 326 12.97 -11.08 4.39
C LEU A 326 13.88 -12.30 4.63
N ARG A 327 15.20 -12.12 4.53
CA ARG A 327 16.20 -13.15 4.87
C ARG A 327 16.44 -13.31 6.38
N GLY A 328 15.86 -12.43 7.22
CA GLY A 328 16.06 -12.46 8.66
C GLY A 328 17.40 -11.88 9.11
N GLU A 329 18.03 -11.06 8.30
CA GLU A 329 19.27 -10.34 8.65
C GLU A 329 18.98 -9.05 9.43
N ILE A 330 17.78 -8.51 9.32
CA ILE A 330 17.24 -7.40 10.11
C ILE A 330 16.19 -7.94 11.07
N ASP A 331 16.32 -7.63 12.36
CA ASP A 331 15.40 -8.04 13.42
C ASP A 331 14.30 -6.99 13.64
N VAL A 332 14.62 -5.71 13.55
CA VAL A 332 13.69 -4.60 13.75
C VAL A 332 13.73 -3.68 12.53
N LEU A 333 12.62 -3.53 11.85
CA LEU A 333 12.46 -2.60 10.74
C LEU A 333 11.59 -1.41 11.16
N VAL A 334 12.14 -0.19 11.08
CA VAL A 334 11.41 1.05 11.40
C VAL A 334 11.02 1.74 10.11
N CYS A 335 9.72 1.96 9.91
CA CYS A 335 9.16 2.49 8.66
C CYS A 335 8.39 3.78 8.87
N THR A 336 8.40 4.67 7.85
CA THR A 336 7.41 5.75 7.73
C THR A 336 6.25 5.34 6.82
N ASP A 337 5.11 6.02 6.94
CA ASP A 337 3.91 5.74 6.13
C ASP A 337 4.17 5.89 4.63
N ALA A 338 4.87 6.95 4.24
CA ALA A 338 5.18 7.28 2.83
C ALA A 338 5.92 6.15 2.10
N ALA A 339 6.80 5.47 2.81
CA ALA A 339 7.61 4.40 2.26
C ALA A 339 6.94 3.02 2.31
N ALA A 340 5.92 2.87 3.16
CA ALA A 340 5.28 1.58 3.37
C ALA A 340 4.44 1.10 2.18
N GLU A 341 4.13 1.96 1.22
CA GLU A 341 3.36 1.57 0.04
C GLU A 341 4.14 0.56 -0.81
N GLY A 342 3.53 -0.59 -1.09
CA GLY A 342 4.16 -1.67 -1.86
C GLY A 342 5.02 -2.66 -1.08
N LEU A 343 5.42 -2.38 0.18
CA LEU A 343 6.22 -3.31 0.97
C LEU A 343 5.47 -4.61 1.29
N ASN A 344 6.18 -5.73 1.17
CA ASN A 344 5.76 -7.04 1.61
C ASN A 344 6.68 -7.50 2.76
N LEU A 345 6.13 -7.65 3.96
CA LEU A 345 6.88 -7.94 5.19
C LEU A 345 6.32 -9.19 5.88
N GLN A 346 5.96 -10.21 5.11
CA GLN A 346 5.29 -11.43 5.56
C GLN A 346 6.15 -12.36 6.43
N THR A 347 7.40 -11.98 6.71
CA THR A 347 8.26 -12.71 7.65
C THR A 347 8.16 -12.20 9.09
N ALA A 348 7.58 -11.02 9.29
CA ALA A 348 7.32 -10.48 10.61
C ALA A 348 5.98 -10.97 11.18
N ASP A 349 5.98 -11.40 12.42
CA ASP A 349 4.77 -11.75 13.16
C ASP A 349 4.16 -10.59 13.93
N THR A 350 4.90 -9.50 14.14
CA THR A 350 4.46 -8.37 14.96
C THR A 350 4.69 -7.03 14.29
N LEU A 351 3.65 -6.21 14.34
CA LEU A 351 3.64 -4.82 13.92
C LEU A 351 3.32 -3.92 15.10
N ILE A 352 4.15 -2.90 15.30
CA ILE A 352 3.96 -1.88 16.35
C ILE A 352 3.68 -0.54 15.67
N ASN A 353 2.49 0.01 15.90
CA ASN A 353 2.20 1.40 15.58
C ASN A 353 2.71 2.28 16.71
N PHE A 354 3.86 2.92 16.49
CA PHE A 354 4.47 3.82 17.48
C PHE A 354 3.63 5.08 17.68
N ASP A 355 2.99 5.56 16.63
CA ASP A 355 1.99 6.60 16.65
C ASP A 355 0.80 6.23 15.75
N LEU A 356 -0.35 6.81 16.08
CA LEU A 356 -1.61 6.60 15.39
C LEU A 356 -1.92 7.88 14.59
N GLY A 357 -1.74 7.88 13.29
CA GLY A 357 -2.04 9.05 12.45
C GLY A 357 -3.55 9.46 12.46
N TRP A 358 -3.94 10.50 11.75
CA TRP A 358 -5.33 10.96 11.64
C TRP A 358 -6.24 10.01 10.85
N ASN A 359 -5.68 9.14 10.03
CA ASN A 359 -6.43 8.33 9.09
C ASN A 359 -6.39 6.85 9.49
N PRO A 360 -7.50 6.26 9.96
CA PRO A 360 -7.56 4.85 10.31
C PRO A 360 -7.25 3.92 9.14
N MET A 361 -7.46 4.38 7.90
CA MET A 361 -7.08 3.62 6.70
C MET A 361 -5.57 3.35 6.66
N LYS A 362 -4.75 4.30 7.16
CA LYS A 362 -3.29 4.12 7.21
C LYS A 362 -2.90 2.97 8.15
N ILE A 363 -3.60 2.82 9.28
CA ILE A 363 -3.35 1.70 10.20
C ILE A 363 -3.64 0.36 9.52
N GLU A 364 -4.75 0.24 8.78
CA GLU A 364 -5.05 -0.96 8.00
C GLU A 364 -4.03 -1.20 6.88
N GLN A 365 -3.61 -0.15 6.20
CA GLN A 365 -2.55 -0.25 5.19
C GLN A 365 -1.24 -0.75 5.80
N ARG A 366 -0.85 -0.25 6.99
CA ARG A 366 0.31 -0.75 7.74
C ARG A 366 0.16 -2.22 8.09
N ILE A 367 -0.99 -2.63 8.64
CA ILE A 367 -1.27 -4.02 8.99
C ILE A 367 -1.21 -4.90 7.75
N GLY A 368 -1.77 -4.47 6.62
CA GLY A 368 -1.70 -5.16 5.35
C GLY A 368 -0.27 -5.35 4.81
N ARG A 369 0.78 -4.84 5.46
CA ARG A 369 2.19 -5.13 5.11
C ARG A 369 2.65 -6.47 5.66
N ILE A 370 2.10 -6.90 6.80
CA ILE A 370 2.38 -8.21 7.40
C ILE A 370 1.21 -9.20 7.24
N ASP A 371 -0.04 -8.73 7.17
CA ASP A 371 -1.25 -9.55 6.99
C ASP A 371 -1.50 -9.79 5.49
N ARG A 372 -0.77 -10.75 4.93
CA ARG A 372 -0.85 -11.12 3.51
C ARG A 372 -0.88 -12.62 3.30
N ILE A 373 -1.35 -13.03 2.11
CA ILE A 373 -1.25 -14.41 1.64
C ILE A 373 0.23 -14.80 1.60
N GLY A 374 0.58 -15.94 2.22
CA GLY A 374 1.96 -16.38 2.32
C GLY A 374 2.70 -15.88 3.57
N GLN A 375 1.99 -15.32 4.56
CA GLN A 375 2.55 -15.01 5.86
C GLN A 375 3.17 -16.28 6.48
N ARG A 376 4.42 -16.17 6.98
CA ARG A 376 5.17 -17.33 7.52
C ARG A 376 4.67 -17.80 8.88
N HIS A 377 3.98 -16.93 9.62
CA HIS A 377 3.48 -17.21 10.96
C HIS A 377 1.97 -17.48 10.93
N ASP A 378 1.49 -18.39 11.80
CA ASP A 378 0.07 -18.68 11.93
C ASP A 378 -0.70 -17.56 12.63
N ASP A 379 -0.02 -16.82 13.49
CA ASP A 379 -0.58 -15.72 14.26
C ASP A 379 0.26 -14.46 14.05
N ILE A 380 -0.41 -13.32 13.82
CA ILE A 380 0.23 -12.01 13.75
C ILE A 380 -0.36 -11.08 14.80
N TYR A 381 0.49 -10.21 15.34
CA TYR A 381 0.15 -9.33 16.45
C TYR A 381 0.31 -7.86 16.04
N VAL A 382 -0.72 -7.07 16.31
CA VAL A 382 -0.72 -5.62 16.09
C VAL A 382 -0.78 -4.92 17.43
N ILE A 383 0.22 -4.12 17.74
CA ILE A 383 0.36 -3.36 18.99
C ILE A 383 0.27 -1.87 18.66
N ASN A 384 -0.63 -1.18 19.34
CA ASN A 384 -0.83 0.25 19.16
C ASN A 384 -0.39 1.00 20.42
N LEU A 385 0.55 1.95 20.30
CA LEU A 385 1.04 2.76 21.42
C LEU A 385 0.34 4.12 21.43
N CYS A 386 -0.16 4.53 22.60
CA CYS A 386 -0.85 5.80 22.75
C CYS A 386 -0.60 6.43 24.12
N TYR A 387 -0.32 7.73 24.16
CA TYR A 387 -0.25 8.48 25.40
C TYR A 387 -1.65 8.80 25.94
N THR A 388 -1.90 8.44 27.20
CA THR A 388 -3.16 8.75 27.91
C THR A 388 -3.29 10.25 28.17
N GLY A 389 -4.43 10.84 27.86
CA GLY A 389 -4.71 12.27 27.98
C GLY A 389 -4.09 13.13 26.86
N SER A 390 -3.52 12.51 25.83
CA SER A 390 -3.01 13.22 24.66
C SER A 390 -4.11 13.53 23.63
N ALA A 391 -3.77 14.37 22.65
CA ALA A 391 -4.63 14.58 21.48
C ALA A 391 -4.83 13.27 20.70
N GLU A 392 -3.83 12.39 20.67
CA GLU A 392 -3.88 11.09 20.02
C GLU A 392 -4.92 10.17 20.68
N GLU A 393 -5.00 10.11 22.01
CA GLU A 393 -6.02 9.32 22.70
C GLU A 393 -7.42 9.89 22.48
N LYS A 394 -7.56 11.21 22.53
CA LYS A 394 -8.87 11.86 22.32
C LYS A 394 -9.46 11.53 20.97
N VAL A 395 -8.62 11.49 19.93
CA VAL A 395 -9.06 11.27 18.56
C VAL A 395 -9.16 9.77 18.24
N TYR A 396 -8.20 8.97 18.69
CA TYR A 396 -8.05 7.58 18.27
C TYR A 396 -8.32 6.54 19.33
N GLY A 397 -7.86 6.79 20.56
CA GLY A 397 -7.88 5.77 21.60
C GLY A 397 -9.29 5.26 21.88
N ARG A 398 -10.23 6.15 22.06
CA ARG A 398 -11.64 5.82 22.32
C ARG A 398 -12.35 5.24 21.11
N LEU A 399 -12.01 5.72 19.91
CA LEU A 399 -12.59 5.19 18.67
C LEU A 399 -12.14 3.75 18.44
N LEU A 400 -10.85 3.46 18.57
CA LEU A 400 -10.30 2.12 18.43
C LEU A 400 -10.85 1.13 19.47
N GLU A 401 -10.97 1.54 20.74
CA GLU A 401 -11.56 0.69 21.79
C GLU A 401 -13.01 0.32 21.47
N ARG A 402 -13.81 1.29 21.04
CA ARG A 402 -15.21 1.04 20.68
C ARG A 402 -15.36 0.19 19.43
N LEU A 403 -14.44 0.35 18.47
CA LEU A 403 -14.42 -0.46 17.26
C LEU A 403 -13.97 -1.90 17.54
N GLN A 404 -13.00 -2.10 18.43
CA GLN A 404 -12.63 -3.40 18.90
C GLN A 404 -13.78 -4.10 19.63
N ALA A 405 -14.49 -3.36 20.49
CA ALA A 405 -15.70 -3.85 21.13
C ALA A 405 -16.83 -4.18 20.13
N ALA A 406 -16.98 -3.36 19.08
CA ALA A 406 -17.93 -3.61 18.01
C ALA A 406 -17.55 -4.77 17.11
N ASN A 407 -16.25 -4.99 16.84
CA ASN A 407 -15.75 -6.12 16.08
C ASN A 407 -15.97 -7.46 16.82
N LEU A 408 -15.93 -7.47 18.15
CA LEU A 408 -16.34 -8.61 18.96
C LEU A 408 -17.83 -8.99 18.77
N VAL A 409 -18.68 -8.01 18.47
CA VAL A 409 -20.13 -8.20 18.25
C VAL A 409 -20.48 -8.43 16.78
N VAL A 410 -19.65 -7.95 15.85
CA VAL A 410 -19.99 -7.78 14.42
C VAL A 410 -19.10 -8.62 13.49
N GLY A 411 -18.05 -9.29 14.05
CA GLY A 411 -17.07 -10.10 13.29
C GLY A 411 -15.92 -9.24 12.71
N THR A 412 -14.86 -9.90 12.29
CA THR A 412 -13.62 -9.31 11.79
C THR A 412 -13.82 -8.49 10.52
N GLN A 413 -14.27 -7.25 10.65
CA GLN A 413 -14.23 -6.30 9.54
C GLN A 413 -13.05 -5.33 9.70
N GLN A 414 -12.47 -4.97 8.55
CA GLN A 414 -11.36 -4.03 8.46
C GLN A 414 -11.77 -2.65 8.97
N ILE A 415 -10.93 -2.02 9.77
CA ILE A 415 -11.11 -0.63 10.25
C ILE A 415 -11.28 0.36 9.06
N SER A 416 -10.75 -0.02 7.90
CA SER A 416 -10.89 0.73 6.64
C SER A 416 -12.33 0.93 6.13
N LEU A 417 -13.30 0.20 6.68
CA LEU A 417 -14.71 0.33 6.31
C LEU A 417 -15.47 1.35 7.16
N LEU A 418 -14.78 2.01 8.10
CA LEU A 418 -15.41 3.06 8.88
C LEU A 418 -15.72 4.29 8.03
N PRO A 419 -16.95 4.74 8.00
CA PRO A 419 -17.33 5.93 7.28
C PRO A 419 -17.01 7.20 8.11
N VAL A 420 -15.73 7.35 8.49
CA VAL A 420 -15.23 8.52 9.22
C VAL A 420 -14.35 9.29 8.25
N THR A 421 -14.67 10.55 8.03
CA THR A 421 -13.97 11.44 7.10
C THR A 421 -12.87 12.24 7.81
N SER A 422 -11.93 12.79 7.05
CA SER A 422 -10.94 13.73 7.60
C SER A 422 -11.60 14.98 8.22
N ASP A 423 -12.81 15.33 7.75
CA ASP A 423 -13.60 16.45 8.27
C ASP A 423 -14.19 16.14 9.66
N ASP A 424 -14.64 14.92 9.88
CA ASP A 424 -15.13 14.46 11.19
C ASP A 424 -14.01 14.52 12.23
N PHE A 425 -12.79 14.15 11.85
CA PHE A 425 -11.62 14.27 12.74
C PHE A 425 -11.25 15.72 13.02
N ARG A 426 -11.40 16.60 12.04
CA ARG A 426 -11.19 18.03 12.24
C ARG A 426 -12.21 18.59 13.24
N GLN A 427 -13.50 18.29 13.07
CA GLN A 427 -14.55 18.70 13.98
C GLN A 427 -14.35 18.17 15.40
N LEU A 428 -13.82 16.94 15.53
CA LEU A 428 -13.44 16.37 16.82
C LEU A 428 -12.27 17.13 17.47
N ALA A 429 -11.26 17.49 16.67
CA ALA A 429 -10.09 18.26 17.14
C ALA A 429 -10.48 19.69 17.53
N GLU A 430 -11.44 20.29 16.84
CA GLU A 430 -12.02 21.61 17.14
C GLU A 430 -12.97 21.58 18.35
N GLY A 431 -13.35 20.40 18.83
CA GLY A 431 -14.31 20.25 19.93
C GLY A 431 -15.76 20.54 19.53
N THR A 432 -16.06 20.69 18.25
CA THR A 432 -17.40 20.89 17.70
C THR A 432 -18.19 19.60 17.58
N LEU A 433 -17.51 18.47 17.56
CA LEU A 433 -18.06 17.11 17.57
C LEU A 433 -17.48 16.34 18.76
N SER A 434 -18.33 15.66 19.54
CA SER A 434 -17.85 14.80 20.61
C SER A 434 -17.44 13.43 20.09
N VAL A 435 -16.57 12.72 20.83
CA VAL A 435 -16.15 11.34 20.49
C VAL A 435 -17.36 10.40 20.49
N GLU A 436 -18.29 10.65 21.41
CA GLU A 436 -19.53 9.90 21.55
C GLU A 436 -20.39 10.02 20.28
N GLU A 437 -20.64 11.23 19.82
CA GLU A 437 -21.44 11.51 18.62
C GLU A 437 -20.77 10.97 17.36
N LEU A 438 -19.45 11.13 17.23
CA LEU A 438 -18.70 10.55 16.09
C LEU A 438 -18.81 9.03 16.08
N SER A 439 -18.64 8.41 17.24
CA SER A 439 -18.73 6.95 17.39
C SER A 439 -20.12 6.42 17.04
N GLU A 440 -21.18 7.09 17.51
CA GLU A 440 -22.56 6.70 17.22
C GLU A 440 -22.88 6.85 15.73
N ARG A 441 -22.48 7.96 15.10
CA ARG A 441 -22.62 8.16 13.64
C ARG A 441 -21.88 7.07 12.86
N ALA A 442 -20.62 6.83 13.19
CA ALA A 442 -19.80 5.82 12.53
C ALA A 442 -20.42 4.42 12.66
N MET A 443 -20.91 4.07 13.84
CA MET A 443 -21.57 2.79 14.08
C MET A 443 -22.91 2.65 13.37
N GLN A 444 -23.70 3.71 13.34
CA GLN A 444 -24.95 3.73 12.59
C GLN A 444 -24.72 3.58 11.09
N GLN A 445 -23.79 4.36 10.53
CA GLN A 445 -23.43 4.29 9.11
C GLN A 445 -22.84 2.93 8.75
N LEU A 446 -22.03 2.33 9.63
CA LEU A 446 -21.52 0.96 9.46
C LEU A 446 -22.64 -0.07 9.38
N ARG A 447 -23.62 0.00 10.29
CA ARG A 447 -24.78 -0.90 10.30
C ARG A 447 -25.58 -0.74 9.00
N GLU A 448 -25.88 0.51 8.61
CA GLU A 448 -26.61 0.80 7.37
C GLU A 448 -25.83 0.34 6.13
N GLN A 449 -24.53 0.62 6.08
CA GLN A 449 -23.66 0.18 4.98
C GLN A 449 -23.57 -1.34 4.93
N ARG A 450 -23.47 -2.01 6.08
CA ARG A 450 -23.43 -3.47 6.17
C ARG A 450 -24.74 -4.13 5.73
N GLU A 451 -25.89 -3.58 6.13
CA GLU A 451 -27.17 -4.06 5.63
C GLU A 451 -27.29 -3.88 4.11
N ARG A 452 -26.84 -2.71 3.59
CA ARG A 452 -26.79 -2.47 2.15
C ARG A 452 -25.82 -3.41 1.44
N THR A 453 -24.63 -3.61 2.00
CA THR A 453 -23.58 -4.48 1.41
C THR A 453 -24.02 -5.94 1.44
N ARG A 454 -24.55 -6.45 2.57
CA ARG A 454 -25.10 -7.82 2.64
C ARG A 454 -26.20 -8.10 1.63
N SER A 455 -26.99 -7.10 1.28
CA SER A 455 -28.05 -7.24 0.25
C SER A 455 -27.49 -7.21 -1.18
N MET A 456 -26.25 -6.78 -1.38
CA MET A 456 -25.61 -6.59 -2.68
C MET A 456 -24.42 -7.52 -2.91
N GLU A 457 -23.75 -7.98 -1.85
CA GLU A 457 -22.62 -8.92 -1.99
C GLU A 457 -23.11 -10.32 -2.34
N ILE A 458 -22.39 -10.94 -3.26
CA ILE A 458 -22.52 -12.37 -3.52
C ILE A 458 -21.81 -13.09 -2.36
N PRO A 459 -22.44 -14.05 -1.68
CA PRO A 459 -21.79 -14.82 -0.62
C PRO A 459 -20.47 -15.44 -1.10
N ALA A 460 -19.49 -15.53 -0.23
CA ALA A 460 -18.16 -16.05 -0.57
C ALA A 460 -18.23 -17.48 -1.15
N THR A 461 -19.15 -18.32 -0.64
CA THR A 461 -19.43 -19.65 -1.17
C THR A 461 -19.96 -19.64 -2.59
N GLU A 462 -20.85 -18.70 -2.91
CA GLU A 462 -21.41 -18.55 -4.26
C GLU A 462 -20.35 -17.99 -5.23
N LEU A 463 -19.50 -17.06 -4.77
CA LEU A 463 -18.35 -16.59 -5.54
C LEU A 463 -17.35 -17.71 -5.81
N TYR A 464 -17.10 -18.55 -4.85
CA TYR A 464 -16.26 -19.73 -5.01
C TYR A 464 -16.78 -20.66 -6.10
N ASP A 465 -18.08 -20.99 -6.07
CA ASP A 465 -18.71 -21.81 -7.10
C ASP A 465 -18.64 -21.17 -8.50
N ILE A 466 -18.77 -19.84 -8.56
CA ILE A 466 -18.61 -19.08 -9.81
C ILE A 466 -17.21 -19.25 -10.37
N TYR A 467 -16.19 -19.00 -9.55
CA TYR A 467 -14.79 -19.08 -9.98
C TYR A 467 -14.40 -20.50 -10.37
N LEU A 468 -14.85 -21.53 -9.63
CA LEU A 468 -14.61 -22.92 -10.00
C LEU A 468 -15.18 -23.25 -11.37
N ARG A 469 -16.41 -22.85 -11.65
CA ARG A 469 -17.03 -23.09 -12.96
C ARG A 469 -16.34 -22.32 -14.06
N MET A 470 -15.93 -21.07 -13.79
CA MET A 470 -15.15 -20.30 -14.75
C MET A 470 -13.80 -20.97 -15.04
N ALA A 471 -13.06 -21.41 -14.02
CA ALA A 471 -11.78 -22.09 -14.18
C ALA A 471 -11.90 -23.44 -14.91
N SER A 472 -13.05 -24.11 -14.79
CA SER A 472 -13.31 -25.41 -15.42
C SER A 472 -13.84 -25.30 -16.84
N ASP A 473 -14.11 -24.10 -17.36
CA ASP A 473 -14.66 -23.93 -18.71
C ASP A 473 -13.53 -24.05 -19.77
N PRO A 474 -13.57 -25.08 -20.61
CA PRO A 474 -12.56 -25.29 -21.66
C PRO A 474 -12.54 -24.19 -22.74
N ARG A 475 -13.53 -23.28 -22.74
CA ARG A 475 -13.62 -22.16 -23.68
C ARG A 475 -12.90 -20.89 -23.15
N GLN A 476 -12.42 -20.89 -21.91
CA GLN A 476 -11.62 -19.78 -21.44
C GLN A 476 -10.32 -19.70 -22.22
N PRO A 477 -9.97 -18.55 -22.79
CA PRO A 477 -8.64 -18.38 -23.35
C PRO A 477 -7.62 -18.54 -22.21
N GLN A 478 -6.84 -19.60 -22.28
CA GLN A 478 -5.67 -19.69 -21.39
C GLN A 478 -4.74 -18.54 -21.73
N ALA A 479 -4.07 -17.99 -20.72
CA ALA A 479 -3.03 -17.02 -20.98
C ALA A 479 -2.05 -17.65 -21.99
N PRO A 480 -1.81 -17.00 -23.14
CA PRO A 480 -0.99 -17.59 -24.20
C PRO A 480 0.43 -17.88 -23.74
N ILE A 481 0.89 -17.23 -22.69
CA ILE A 481 2.23 -17.37 -22.12
C ILE A 481 2.09 -17.29 -20.61
N ASP A 482 2.60 -18.30 -19.91
CA ASP A 482 2.75 -18.31 -18.47
C ASP A 482 4.24 -18.23 -18.06
N ARG A 483 4.49 -18.15 -16.76
CA ARG A 483 5.86 -18.06 -16.23
C ARG A 483 6.73 -19.26 -16.60
N MET A 484 6.14 -20.43 -16.62
CA MET A 484 6.85 -21.66 -17.01
C MET A 484 7.18 -21.68 -18.49
N SER A 485 6.31 -21.16 -19.33
CA SER A 485 6.58 -20.98 -20.77
C SER A 485 7.75 -20.01 -21.00
N ILE A 486 7.82 -18.91 -20.24
CA ILE A 486 8.97 -17.98 -20.28
C ILE A 486 10.24 -18.70 -19.85
N TRP A 487 10.21 -19.41 -18.72
CA TRP A 487 11.35 -20.17 -18.22
C TRP A 487 11.85 -21.19 -19.24
N GLN A 488 10.93 -21.96 -19.79
CA GLN A 488 11.25 -22.96 -20.80
C GLN A 488 11.86 -22.32 -22.05
N ALA A 489 11.28 -21.24 -22.57
CA ALA A 489 11.80 -20.53 -23.73
C ALA A 489 13.23 -20.00 -23.50
N LEU A 490 13.52 -19.48 -22.32
CA LEU A 490 14.85 -18.98 -21.98
C LEU A 490 15.85 -20.11 -21.79
N THR A 491 15.47 -21.18 -21.08
CA THR A 491 16.36 -22.31 -20.79
C THR A 491 16.62 -23.21 -22.02
N GLU A 492 15.69 -23.33 -22.95
CA GLU A 492 15.84 -24.09 -24.20
C GLU A 492 16.54 -23.28 -25.30
N SER A 493 16.73 -21.97 -25.12
CA SER A 493 17.40 -21.13 -26.13
C SER A 493 18.87 -21.51 -26.33
N GLU A 494 19.17 -22.18 -27.43
CA GLU A 494 20.56 -22.49 -27.85
C GLU A 494 21.38 -21.23 -28.08
N TYR A 495 20.72 -20.13 -28.46
CA TYR A 495 21.37 -18.85 -28.66
C TYR A 495 21.88 -18.24 -27.36
N LEU A 496 21.04 -18.15 -26.33
CA LEU A 496 21.47 -17.64 -25.03
C LEU A 496 22.57 -18.49 -24.42
N ARG A 497 22.52 -19.82 -24.61
CA ARG A 497 23.61 -20.71 -24.22
C ARG A 497 24.89 -20.45 -25.01
N GLY A 498 24.78 -20.19 -26.30
CA GLY A 498 25.91 -19.84 -27.17
C GLY A 498 26.59 -18.53 -26.79
N LEU A 499 25.84 -17.58 -26.17
CA LEU A 499 26.39 -16.34 -25.61
C LEU A 499 27.04 -16.53 -24.23
N GLY A 500 26.97 -17.74 -23.66
CA GLY A 500 27.54 -18.04 -22.35
C GLY A 500 26.57 -17.73 -21.17
N CYS A 501 25.26 -17.64 -21.43
CA CYS A 501 24.26 -17.55 -20.38
C CYS A 501 24.19 -18.85 -19.57
N GLU A 502 24.11 -18.75 -18.26
CA GLU A 502 24.09 -19.88 -17.33
C GLU A 502 22.71 -20.02 -16.70
N PHE A 503 22.23 -21.25 -16.57
CA PHE A 503 20.92 -21.56 -16.02
C PHE A 503 21.11 -22.45 -14.79
N HIS A 504 20.70 -21.96 -13.63
CA HIS A 504 20.72 -22.69 -12.37
C HIS A 504 19.34 -23.32 -12.13
N THR A 505 19.25 -24.63 -12.32
CA THR A 505 17.97 -25.34 -12.38
C THR A 505 17.58 -26.04 -11.07
N GLU A 506 18.51 -26.26 -10.14
CA GLU A 506 18.26 -27.27 -9.09
C GLU A 506 17.40 -26.77 -7.92
N ASP A 507 17.32 -25.47 -7.63
CA ASP A 507 16.41 -24.98 -6.57
C ASP A 507 15.84 -23.58 -6.77
N GLU A 508 16.34 -22.76 -7.69
CA GLU A 508 16.06 -21.32 -7.64
C GLU A 508 15.45 -20.72 -8.91
N ALA A 509 15.27 -21.46 -9.99
CA ALA A 509 14.77 -20.93 -11.28
C ALA A 509 15.43 -19.59 -11.66
N VAL A 510 16.78 -19.54 -11.53
CA VAL A 510 17.60 -18.35 -11.80
C VAL A 510 18.42 -18.55 -13.05
N PHE A 511 18.50 -17.53 -13.90
CA PHE A 511 19.41 -17.52 -15.03
C PHE A 511 20.27 -16.26 -15.06
N CYS A 512 21.52 -16.44 -15.42
CA CYS A 512 22.54 -15.42 -15.50
C CYS A 512 22.76 -15.04 -16.97
N ILE A 513 22.55 -13.78 -17.31
CA ILE A 513 22.74 -13.27 -18.68
C ILE A 513 24.19 -12.86 -18.88
N ARG A 514 24.73 -13.23 -20.06
CA ARG A 514 26.03 -12.80 -20.54
C ARG A 514 26.00 -12.57 -22.06
N GLY A 515 26.82 -11.65 -22.53
CA GLY A 515 27.02 -11.40 -23.95
C GLY A 515 25.83 -10.75 -24.68
N VAL A 516 24.86 -10.21 -23.98
CA VAL A 516 23.69 -9.53 -24.56
C VAL A 516 23.89 -8.02 -24.53
N ASN A 517 23.86 -7.38 -25.69
CA ASN A 517 24.03 -5.94 -25.79
C ASN A 517 22.93 -5.19 -25.02
N GLY A 518 23.33 -4.21 -24.22
CA GLY A 518 22.42 -3.39 -23.41
C GLY A 518 22.09 -3.98 -22.03
N ILE A 519 22.57 -5.19 -21.73
CA ILE A 519 22.41 -5.82 -20.42
C ILE A 519 23.80 -6.07 -19.82
N PRO A 520 24.06 -5.64 -18.57
CA PRO A 520 25.33 -5.91 -17.91
C PRO A 520 25.58 -7.43 -17.77
N ASP A 521 26.81 -7.87 -18.06
CA ASP A 521 27.20 -9.27 -17.89
C ASP A 521 27.06 -9.70 -16.43
N GLY A 522 26.45 -10.85 -16.23
CA GLY A 522 26.19 -11.38 -14.90
C GLY A 522 24.88 -10.91 -14.28
N THR A 523 24.03 -10.21 -15.03
CA THR A 523 22.65 -9.89 -14.59
C THR A 523 21.87 -11.19 -14.34
N LEU A 524 21.23 -11.26 -13.16
CA LEU A 524 20.46 -12.41 -12.73
C LEU A 524 18.96 -12.15 -12.92
N PHE A 525 18.29 -13.12 -13.54
CA PHE A 525 16.84 -13.12 -13.69
C PHE A 525 16.21 -14.35 -13.06
N THR A 526 14.96 -14.21 -12.64
CA THR A 526 14.15 -15.33 -12.15
C THR A 526 12.72 -15.23 -12.63
N VAL A 527 12.04 -16.37 -12.74
CA VAL A 527 10.58 -16.48 -12.93
C VAL A 527 9.87 -16.83 -11.61
N SER A 528 10.63 -17.08 -10.53
CA SER A 528 10.10 -17.35 -9.19
C SER A 528 9.87 -16.04 -8.43
N PRO A 529 8.61 -15.73 -8.01
CA PRO A 529 8.35 -14.57 -7.15
C PRO A 529 9.08 -14.65 -5.82
N GLU A 530 9.25 -15.86 -5.28
CA GLU A 530 9.92 -16.10 -4.00
C GLU A 530 11.40 -15.71 -4.08
N VAL A 531 12.09 -16.13 -5.13
CA VAL A 531 13.50 -15.78 -5.37
C VAL A 531 13.66 -14.29 -5.66
N TYR A 532 12.73 -13.70 -6.40
CA TYR A 532 12.74 -12.27 -6.67
C TYR A 532 12.59 -11.43 -5.39
N GLU A 533 11.66 -11.81 -4.49
CA GLU A 533 11.40 -11.07 -3.25
C GLU A 533 12.50 -11.24 -2.21
N VAL A 534 13.03 -12.46 -2.06
CA VAL A 534 14.02 -12.78 -1.03
C VAL A 534 15.45 -12.49 -1.50
N GLY A 535 15.70 -12.56 -2.82
CA GLY A 535 17.05 -12.54 -3.38
C GLY A 535 17.79 -13.86 -3.16
N ILE A 536 18.99 -13.97 -3.74
CA ILE A 536 19.86 -15.14 -3.56
C ILE A 536 20.79 -14.85 -2.37
N PRO A 537 20.80 -15.70 -1.32
CA PRO A 537 21.73 -15.57 -0.20
C PRO A 537 23.19 -15.50 -0.71
N ASP A 538 24.00 -14.70 -0.07
CA ASP A 538 25.45 -14.56 -0.32
C ASP A 538 25.88 -14.06 -1.71
N SER A 539 24.92 -13.78 -2.62
CA SER A 539 25.29 -13.33 -3.98
C SER A 539 25.66 -11.85 -4.05
N GLY A 540 25.14 -11.01 -3.13
CA GLY A 540 25.28 -9.55 -3.18
C GLY A 540 24.77 -8.91 -4.49
N ARG A 541 24.08 -9.68 -5.34
CA ARG A 541 23.60 -9.27 -6.65
C ARG A 541 22.09 -9.14 -6.65
N ARG A 542 21.58 -8.09 -7.30
CA ARG A 542 20.15 -7.92 -7.53
C ARG A 542 19.65 -8.96 -8.52
N VAL A 543 18.53 -9.59 -8.18
CA VAL A 543 17.80 -10.51 -9.07
C VAL A 543 16.65 -9.75 -9.70
N HIS A 544 16.52 -9.80 -11.02
CA HIS A 544 15.44 -9.20 -11.78
C HIS A 544 14.32 -10.20 -12.02
N PHE A 545 13.08 -9.72 -12.05
CA PHE A 545 11.96 -10.59 -12.37
C PHE A 545 11.76 -10.64 -13.89
N ALA A 546 11.73 -11.84 -14.45
CA ALA A 546 11.53 -12.05 -15.89
C ALA A 546 10.07 -11.78 -16.27
N SER A 547 9.69 -10.52 -16.34
CA SER A 547 8.35 -10.06 -16.75
C SER A 547 8.41 -8.75 -17.51
N TYR A 548 7.38 -8.48 -18.32
CA TYR A 548 7.22 -7.18 -18.97
C TYR A 548 7.20 -6.05 -17.95
N GLY A 549 7.90 -4.96 -18.24
CA GLY A 549 8.06 -3.79 -17.37
C GLY A 549 9.31 -3.80 -16.50
N ASP A 550 10.07 -4.91 -16.42
CA ASP A 550 11.44 -4.85 -15.94
C ASP A 550 12.33 -4.34 -17.10
N PRO A 551 13.06 -3.21 -16.91
CA PRO A 551 13.79 -2.58 -18.03
C PRO A 551 14.86 -3.47 -18.67
N LEU A 552 15.50 -4.36 -17.88
CA LEU A 552 16.52 -5.27 -18.40
C LEU A 552 15.90 -6.48 -19.08
N PHE A 553 14.75 -6.95 -18.59
CA PHE A 553 14.00 -8.02 -19.26
C PHE A 553 13.38 -7.52 -20.58
N ASP A 554 12.84 -6.31 -20.59
CA ASP A 554 12.35 -5.68 -21.82
C ASP A 554 13.49 -5.50 -22.83
N ALA A 555 14.69 -5.09 -22.39
CA ALA A 555 15.87 -5.01 -23.25
C ALA A 555 16.29 -6.40 -23.78
N LEU A 556 16.16 -7.48 -23.00
CA LEU A 556 16.40 -8.85 -23.46
C LEU A 556 15.40 -9.24 -24.55
N LEU A 557 14.12 -8.95 -24.34
CA LEU A 557 13.07 -9.23 -25.33
C LEU A 557 13.29 -8.43 -26.62
N ASP A 558 13.62 -7.15 -26.50
CA ASP A 558 13.94 -6.30 -27.65
C ASP A 558 15.17 -6.86 -28.42
N HIS A 559 16.19 -7.26 -27.69
CA HIS A 559 17.36 -7.89 -28.28
C HIS A 559 16.98 -9.19 -29.01
N MET A 560 16.15 -10.04 -28.42
CA MET A 560 15.68 -11.28 -29.04
C MET A 560 14.75 -11.05 -30.24
N THR A 561 14.01 -9.96 -30.29
CA THR A 561 13.12 -9.61 -31.42
C THR A 561 13.83 -8.89 -32.55
N GLN A 562 14.89 -8.14 -32.27
CA GLN A 562 15.74 -7.47 -33.28
C GLN A 562 16.77 -8.42 -33.91
N PHE A 563 16.61 -9.67 -33.63
CA PHE A 563 17.59 -10.68 -33.86
C PHE A 563 17.86 -10.92 -35.36
N GLU A 564 19.08 -10.60 -35.79
CA GLU A 564 19.65 -11.12 -37.02
C GLU A 564 20.19 -12.54 -36.79
N LEU A 565 19.29 -13.52 -36.77
CA LEU A 565 19.74 -14.90 -36.81
C LEU A 565 20.50 -15.12 -38.15
N PRO A 566 21.76 -15.58 -38.09
CA PRO A 566 22.25 -16.33 -39.22
C PRO A 566 21.31 -17.53 -39.36
N GLY A 567 20.56 -17.57 -40.47
CA GLY A 567 19.43 -18.46 -40.63
C GLY A 567 19.77 -19.89 -40.20
N CYS A 568 19.10 -20.35 -39.17
CA CYS A 568 19.19 -21.73 -38.76
C CYS A 568 18.20 -22.52 -39.61
N ILE A 569 18.62 -22.97 -40.77
CA ILE A 569 17.87 -23.95 -41.53
C ILE A 569 18.09 -25.30 -40.85
N ARG A 570 17.13 -25.75 -40.04
CA ARG A 570 17.10 -27.15 -39.60
C ARG A 570 16.65 -27.99 -40.82
N ARG A 571 17.52 -28.83 -41.29
CA ARG A 571 17.14 -29.87 -42.23
C ARG A 571 16.24 -30.87 -41.54
N LEU A 572 14.94 -30.89 -41.92
CA LEU A 572 14.00 -31.90 -41.46
C LEU A 572 14.15 -33.12 -42.39
N GLU A 573 14.68 -34.22 -41.87
CA GLU A 573 14.66 -35.51 -42.54
C GLU A 573 13.37 -36.25 -42.17
N VAL A 574 12.45 -36.36 -43.12
CA VAL A 574 11.19 -37.09 -42.94
C VAL A 574 11.38 -38.50 -43.45
N PRO A 575 11.08 -39.56 -42.65
CA PRO A 575 11.17 -40.94 -43.12
C PRO A 575 10.27 -41.16 -44.34
N ALA A 576 10.80 -41.81 -45.38
CA ALA A 576 10.07 -42.13 -46.60
C ALA A 576 8.80 -42.95 -46.26
N GLY A 577 7.63 -42.49 -46.74
CA GLY A 577 6.35 -43.15 -46.53
C GLY A 577 5.40 -42.46 -45.54
N GLN A 578 5.78 -41.28 -44.97
CA GLN A 578 4.89 -40.48 -44.09
C GLN A 578 4.43 -39.16 -44.73
N ASP A 579 4.70 -38.93 -45.98
CA ASP A 579 4.54 -37.65 -46.69
C ASP A 579 3.09 -37.18 -46.78
N GLU A 580 2.14 -38.11 -46.75
CA GLU A 580 0.70 -37.75 -46.91
C GLU A 580 0.05 -37.17 -45.64
N ARG A 581 0.76 -37.14 -44.50
CA ARG A 581 0.19 -36.72 -43.22
C ARG A 581 0.81 -35.46 -42.60
N LEU A 582 1.87 -34.93 -43.20
CA LEU A 582 2.54 -33.72 -42.70
C LEU A 582 1.94 -32.50 -43.38
N SER A 583 1.29 -31.65 -42.56
CA SER A 583 0.83 -30.33 -42.99
C SER A 583 1.77 -29.24 -42.46
N LEU A 584 2.23 -28.37 -43.35
CA LEU A 584 2.96 -27.17 -42.97
C LEU A 584 1.95 -26.13 -42.45
N VAL A 585 2.10 -25.73 -41.20
CA VAL A 585 1.12 -24.81 -40.54
C VAL A 585 1.42 -23.34 -40.88
N GLY A 586 2.58 -23.04 -41.43
CA GLY A 586 3.05 -21.74 -41.88
C GLY A 586 4.23 -21.21 -41.05
N TYR A 587 5.27 -20.79 -41.75
CA TYR A 587 6.46 -20.17 -41.16
C TYR A 587 6.76 -18.88 -41.89
N ALA A 588 7.15 -17.84 -41.14
CA ALA A 588 7.71 -16.63 -41.73
C ALA A 588 9.21 -16.81 -41.90
N VAL A 589 9.67 -16.78 -43.14
CA VAL A 589 11.10 -16.84 -43.46
C VAL A 589 11.56 -15.45 -43.83
N ALA A 590 12.50 -14.88 -43.07
CA ALA A 590 13.14 -13.63 -43.40
C ALA A 590 14.44 -13.91 -44.14
N CYS A 591 14.51 -13.51 -45.41
CA CYS A 591 15.72 -13.57 -46.18
C CYS A 591 16.38 -12.20 -46.27
N ARG A 592 17.65 -12.10 -45.87
CA ARG A 592 18.44 -10.86 -46.06
C ARG A 592 19.20 -10.96 -47.37
N THR A 593 18.96 -10.03 -48.26
CA THR A 593 19.71 -9.94 -49.51
C THR A 593 21.10 -9.34 -49.27
N ALA A 594 22.05 -9.59 -50.20
CA ALA A 594 23.39 -8.98 -50.13
C ALA A 594 23.39 -7.46 -50.09
N SER A 595 22.31 -6.81 -50.47
CA SER A 595 22.08 -5.35 -50.37
C SER A 595 21.54 -4.91 -49.01
N GLY A 596 21.30 -5.81 -48.05
CA GLY A 596 20.78 -5.51 -46.75
C GLY A 596 19.26 -5.40 -46.68
N ALA A 597 18.53 -5.58 -47.78
CA ALA A 597 17.07 -5.61 -47.76
C ALA A 597 16.55 -6.91 -47.11
N VAL A 598 15.57 -6.82 -46.26
CA VAL A 598 14.91 -7.97 -45.61
C VAL A 598 13.63 -8.26 -46.39
N ASP A 599 13.55 -9.42 -47.00
CA ASP A 599 12.34 -9.95 -47.64
C ASP A 599 11.74 -11.00 -46.71
N VAL A 600 10.52 -10.80 -46.25
CA VAL A 600 9.79 -11.73 -45.37
C VAL A 600 8.75 -12.46 -46.22
N ARG A 601 8.93 -13.77 -46.38
CA ARG A 601 7.94 -14.60 -47.07
C ARG A 601 7.23 -15.50 -46.10
N LEU A 602 5.91 -15.59 -46.27
CA LEU A 602 5.13 -16.58 -45.54
C LEU A 602 5.17 -17.90 -46.34
N VAL A 603 5.77 -18.90 -45.75
CA VAL A 603 5.86 -20.25 -46.32
C VAL A 603 4.65 -21.04 -45.81
N THR A 604 3.74 -21.41 -46.70
CA THR A 604 2.53 -22.15 -46.36
C THR A 604 2.50 -23.57 -46.95
N SER A 605 3.45 -23.90 -47.79
CA SER A 605 3.59 -25.23 -48.39
C SER A 605 5.07 -25.63 -48.52
N TRP A 606 5.35 -26.93 -48.60
CA TRP A 606 6.69 -27.45 -48.82
C TRP A 606 7.31 -26.96 -50.12
N ARG A 607 6.49 -26.58 -51.11
CA ARG A 607 6.95 -26.05 -52.39
C ARG A 607 7.45 -24.62 -52.30
N ASP A 608 7.07 -23.90 -51.26
CA ASP A 608 7.51 -22.52 -51.05
C ASP A 608 8.90 -22.45 -50.42
N LEU A 609 9.49 -23.62 -50.03
CA LEU A 609 10.83 -23.73 -49.46
C LEU A 609 11.93 -23.95 -50.49
N ASP A 610 11.56 -24.37 -51.71
CA ASP A 610 12.47 -24.49 -52.87
C ASP A 610 12.59 -23.12 -53.59
#